data_3fdb8f7fafcaf5e32f66a22b07e5c696
#
_entry.id   3fdb8f7fafcaf5e32f66a22b07e5c696
#
_cell.length_a   1.000
_cell.length_b   1.000
_cell.length_c   1.000
_cell.angle_alpha   90.00
_cell.angle_beta   90.00
_cell.angle_gamma   90.00
#
_symmetry.space_group_name_H-M   'P 1'
#
loop_
_entity.id
_entity.type
_entity.pdbx_description
1 polymer ?
#
loop_
_entity_poly.entity_id
_entity_poly.type
_entity_poly.pdbx_seq_one_letter_code
_entity_poly.pdbx_strand_id
1 'polypeptide(L)' 'MAFFKIQVKRESNTPKHFNVVATRPQDALQAAASQLREEGITDARGIEIISQIQSLRD' A
#
# COMPACT_ATOMS: atom_id res chain seq x y z
N MET A 1 13.82 0.14 8.42
CA MET A 1 12.86 -0.08 7.33
C MET A 1 11.76 -1.01 7.81
N ALA A 2 10.60 -0.85 7.25
CA ALA A 2 9.46 -1.67 7.63
C ALA A 2 8.70 -2.09 6.38
N PHE A 3 8.03 -3.23 6.49
CA PHE A 3 7.13 -3.70 5.44
C PHE A 3 5.72 -3.31 5.83
N PHE A 4 5.02 -2.69 4.92
CA PHE A 4 3.64 -2.28 5.15
C PHE A 4 2.74 -3.07 4.22
N LYS A 5 1.73 -3.68 4.80
CA LYS A 5 0.72 -4.35 3.99
C LYS A 5 -0.39 -3.35 3.70
N ILE A 6 -0.58 -3.10 2.43
CA ILE A 6 -1.49 -2.06 1.97
C ILE A 6 -2.74 -2.71 1.41
N GLN A 7 -3.88 -2.17 1.76
CA GLN A 7 -5.15 -2.57 1.18
C GLN A 7 -5.73 -1.39 0.43
N VAL A 8 -6.07 -1.60 -0.82
CA VAL A 8 -6.67 -0.58 -1.66
C VAL A 8 -8.12 -0.97 -1.88
N LYS A 9 -9.03 -0.12 -1.41
CA LYS A 9 -10.45 -0.34 -1.61
C LYS A 9 -10.82 0.16 -2.99
N ARG A 10 -11.56 -0.65 -3.72
CA ARG A 10 -11.95 -0.33 -5.08
C ARG A 10 -13.46 -0.21 -5.16
N GLU A 11 -13.92 0.55 -6.13
CA GLU A 11 -15.34 0.89 -6.20
C GLU A 11 -16.20 -0.31 -6.51
N SER A 12 -15.82 -1.08 -7.52
CA SER A 12 -16.65 -2.18 -7.97
C SER A 12 -15.88 -3.48 -8.16
N ASN A 13 -14.65 -3.53 -7.66
CA ASN A 13 -13.80 -4.69 -7.82
C ASN A 13 -13.34 -5.19 -6.47
N THR A 14 -12.76 -6.38 -6.47
CA THR A 14 -12.18 -6.95 -5.28
C THR A 14 -11.06 -6.05 -4.77
N PRO A 15 -10.98 -5.83 -3.46
CA PRO A 15 -9.89 -5.03 -2.91
C PRO A 15 -8.53 -5.61 -3.29
N LYS A 16 -7.58 -4.74 -3.55
CA LYS A 16 -6.25 -5.15 -3.93
C LYS A 16 -5.33 -5.01 -2.72
N HIS A 17 -4.45 -5.99 -2.56
CA HIS A 17 -3.47 -5.98 -1.47
C HIS A 17 -2.08 -6.07 -2.06
N PHE A 18 -1.14 -5.36 -1.46
CA PHE A 18 0.26 -5.52 -1.82
C PHE A 18 1.12 -4.97 -0.70
N ASN A 19 2.41 -5.30 -0.76
CA ASN A 19 3.35 -4.90 0.26
C ASN A 19 4.26 -3.82 -0.27
N VAL A 20 4.58 -2.86 0.58
CA VAL A 20 5.57 -1.84 0.24
C VAL A 20 6.59 -1.77 1.36
N VAL A 21 7.81 -1.37 1.01
CA VAL A 21 8.87 -1.16 1.97
C VAL A 21 9.08 0.34 2.10
N ALA A 22 9.03 0.84 3.31
CA ALA A 22 9.18 2.27 3.54
C ALA A 22 9.68 2.49 4.95
N THR A 23 10.16 3.71 5.21
CA THR A 23 10.64 4.09 6.53
C THR A 23 9.48 4.57 7.41
N ARG A 24 8.50 5.21 6.82
CA ARG A 24 7.37 5.76 7.55
C ARG A 24 6.06 5.37 6.89
N PRO A 25 4.98 5.35 7.67
CA PRO A 25 3.67 5.00 7.10
C PRO A 25 3.25 5.92 5.96
N GLN A 26 3.51 7.22 6.07
CA GLN A 26 3.12 8.15 5.03
C GLN A 26 3.88 7.89 3.73
N ASP A 27 5.14 7.47 3.84
CA ASP A 27 5.92 7.11 2.67
C ASP A 27 5.35 5.87 2.02
N ALA A 28 4.88 4.93 2.84
CA ALA A 28 4.27 3.72 2.31
C ALA A 28 3.00 4.03 1.54
N LEU A 29 2.20 4.97 2.04
CA LEU A 29 0.98 5.35 1.34
C LEU A 29 1.29 6.02 0.01
N GLN A 30 2.34 6.84 -0.04
CA GLN A 30 2.75 7.48 -1.29
C GLN A 30 3.25 6.45 -2.29
N ALA A 31 4.03 5.48 -1.81
CA ALA A 31 4.51 4.42 -2.68
C ALA A 31 3.34 3.61 -3.23
N ALA A 32 2.35 3.36 -2.40
CA ALA A 32 1.16 2.62 -2.84
C ALA A 32 0.41 3.40 -3.91
N ALA A 33 0.26 4.70 -3.74
CA ALA A 33 -0.42 5.52 -4.72
C ALA A 33 0.31 5.50 -6.05
N SER A 34 1.64 5.57 -6.02
CA SER A 34 2.44 5.50 -7.24
C SER A 34 2.26 4.15 -7.92
N GLN A 35 2.24 3.08 -7.14
CA GLN A 35 2.07 1.75 -7.70
C GLN A 35 0.73 1.62 -8.41
N LEU A 36 -0.33 2.14 -7.80
CA LEU A 36 -1.65 2.10 -8.41
C LEU A 36 -1.67 2.84 -9.75
N ARG A 37 -0.99 3.97 -9.79
CA ARG A 37 -0.93 4.76 -11.01
C ARG A 37 -0.21 4.00 -12.11
N GLU A 38 0.88 3.32 -11.76
CA GLU A 38 1.64 2.55 -12.73
C GLU A 38 0.84 1.37 -13.27
N GLU A 39 -0.02 0.80 -12.44
CA GLU A 39 -0.85 -0.32 -12.86
C GLU A 39 -2.11 0.12 -13.56
N GLY A 40 -2.35 1.40 -13.65
CA GLY A 40 -3.51 1.93 -14.35
C GLY A 40 -4.80 1.76 -13.58
N ILE A 41 -4.73 1.62 -12.27
CA ILE A 41 -5.92 1.46 -11.45
C ILE A 41 -6.50 2.84 -11.18
N THR A 42 -7.72 3.07 -11.63
CA THR A 42 -8.37 4.37 -11.52
C THR A 42 -9.60 4.34 -10.63
N ASP A 43 -9.99 3.17 -10.16
CA ASP A 43 -11.19 3.04 -9.33
C ASP A 43 -10.88 2.86 -7.86
N ALA A 44 -9.69 3.25 -7.43
CA ALA A 44 -9.32 3.16 -6.02
C ALA A 44 -10.09 4.19 -5.21
N ARG A 45 -10.75 3.72 -4.15
CA ARG A 45 -11.53 4.60 -3.27
C ARG A 45 -10.76 4.99 -2.03
N GLY A 46 -9.81 4.17 -1.63
CA GLY A 46 -9.03 4.47 -0.46
C GLY A 46 -7.86 3.54 -0.35
N ILE A 47 -6.81 4.02 0.27
CA ILE A 47 -5.60 3.25 0.51
C ILE A 47 -5.38 3.28 2.01
N GLU A 48 -5.21 2.09 2.61
CA GLU A 48 -4.96 2.06 4.04
C GLU A 48 -3.92 1.00 4.36
N ILE A 49 -3.22 1.22 5.46
CA ILE A 49 -2.23 0.30 5.97
C ILE A 49 -2.96 -0.63 6.95
N ILE A 50 -2.97 -1.91 6.65
CA ILE A 50 -3.64 -2.87 7.52
C ILE A 50 -2.66 -3.65 8.37
N SER A 51 -1.37 -3.58 8.07
CA SER A 51 -0.39 -4.28 8.86
C SER A 51 0.97 -3.64 8.65
N GLN A 52 1.79 -3.66 9.68
CA GLN A 52 3.15 -3.15 9.60
C GLN A 52 4.05 -4.17 10.27
N ILE A 53 5.07 -4.62 9.54
CA ILE A 53 6.03 -5.58 10.05
C ILE A 53 7.39 -4.94 9.98
N GLN A 54 8.03 -4.77 11.12
CA GLN A 54 9.38 -4.24 11.17
C GLN A 54 10.36 -5.31 10.79
N SER A 55 11.43 -4.89 10.11
CA SER A 55 12.49 -5.83 9.78
C SER A 55 13.13 -6.32 11.06
N LEU A 56 13.31 -7.63 11.15
CA LEU A 56 13.97 -8.22 12.29
C LEU A 56 15.47 -8.10 12.20
N ARG A 57 15.95 -7.76 11.04
CA ARG A 57 17.36 -7.51 10.82
C ARG A 57 17.61 -6.05 10.93
N ASP A 58 18.56 -5.72 11.65
CA ASP A 58 18.87 -4.32 11.79
C ASP A 58 19.98 -3.90 10.93
#